data_32e697ba828bba75d5817bb28cf1210e
#
_entry.id   32e697ba828bba75d5817bb28cf1210e
#
_cell.length_a   1.000
_cell.length_b   1.000
_cell.length_c   1.000
_cell.angle_alpha   90.00
_cell.angle_beta   90.00
_cell.angle_gamma   90.00
#
_symmetry.space_group_name_H-M   'P 1'
#
loop_
_entity.id
_entity.type
_entity.pdbx_description
1 polymer ?
#
loop_
_entity_poly.entity_id
_entity_poly.type
_entity_poly.pdbx_seq_one_letter_code
_entity_poly.pdbx_strand_id
1 'polypeptide(L)'
;MNSDEHWMRRAIALAAANVGLTGYNPAVGCVFVQDGVLTGEGATGRGGRPHAEEAALDAAAGRTQGATAYVTLEPCAERSAGHTSCSLRLIEAQVGRVVIACVDRSVMACGRGPALLREAGVAVETGLLADEAARLYANYHPRNG
;
A
#
# COMPACT_ATOMS: atom_id res chain seq x y z
N MET A 1 -2.82 20.99 9.77
CA MET A 1 -2.95 19.53 9.47
C MET A 1 -2.08 19.17 8.29
N ASN A 2 -1.49 17.99 8.34
CA ASN A 2 -0.66 17.52 7.24
C ASN A 2 -1.54 17.09 6.04
N SER A 3 -1.07 17.39 4.84
CA SER A 3 -1.77 17.08 3.61
C SER A 3 -1.62 15.62 3.21
N ASP A 4 -2.44 15.18 2.26
CA ASP A 4 -2.28 13.86 1.64
C ASP A 4 -0.89 13.70 1.04
N GLU A 5 -0.36 14.77 0.43
CA GLU A 5 0.99 14.73 -0.15
C GLU A 5 2.06 14.47 0.90
N HIS A 6 1.92 15.11 2.07
CA HIS A 6 2.85 14.89 3.19
C HIS A 6 2.91 13.40 3.58
N TRP A 7 1.75 12.78 3.76
CA TRP A 7 1.68 11.37 4.15
C TRP A 7 2.13 10.43 3.04
N MET A 8 1.81 10.75 1.79
CA MET A 8 2.27 9.95 0.67
C MET A 8 3.80 10.01 0.52
N ARG A 9 4.40 11.19 0.74
CA ARG A 9 5.87 11.30 0.71
C ARG A 9 6.51 10.49 1.81
N ARG A 10 5.85 10.40 2.96
CA ARG A 10 6.32 9.52 4.04
C ARG A 10 6.29 8.05 3.60
N ALA A 11 5.21 7.63 2.95
CA ALA A 11 5.12 6.27 2.42
C ALA A 11 6.20 6.00 1.36
N ILE A 12 6.44 6.97 0.47
CA ILE A 12 7.48 6.86 -0.56
C ILE A 12 8.87 6.73 0.09
N ALA A 13 9.16 7.50 1.14
CA ALA A 13 10.43 7.42 1.84
C ALA A 13 10.65 6.05 2.50
N LEU A 14 9.58 5.47 3.08
CA LEU A 14 9.64 4.13 3.65
C LEU A 14 9.97 3.08 2.58
N ALA A 15 9.32 3.17 1.43
CA ALA A 15 9.57 2.27 0.31
C ALA A 15 10.99 2.43 -0.21
N ALA A 16 11.45 3.67 -0.37
CA ALA A 16 12.77 3.98 -0.93
C ALA A 16 13.91 3.36 -0.11
N ALA A 17 13.74 3.29 1.21
CA ALA A 17 14.74 2.70 2.09
C ALA A 17 14.97 1.21 1.82
N ASN A 18 13.99 0.53 1.24
CA ASN A 18 14.05 -0.92 1.00
C ASN A 18 14.16 -1.32 -0.47
N VAL A 19 14.27 -0.36 -1.39
CA VAL A 19 14.49 -0.67 -2.81
C VAL A 19 15.77 -1.49 -2.96
N GLY A 20 15.68 -2.60 -3.69
CA GLY A 20 16.78 -3.53 -3.90
C GLY A 20 16.91 -4.61 -2.84
N LEU A 21 16.10 -4.55 -1.77
CA LEU A 21 16.17 -5.49 -0.65
C LEU A 21 14.98 -6.45 -0.59
N THR A 22 14.00 -6.30 -1.48
CA THR A 22 12.70 -6.97 -1.35
C THR A 22 12.53 -8.18 -2.28
N GLY A 23 13.62 -8.70 -2.83
CA GLY A 23 13.57 -9.86 -3.72
C GLY A 23 12.76 -9.56 -4.98
N TYR A 24 11.85 -10.45 -5.34
CA TYR A 24 11.00 -10.29 -6.52
C TYR A 24 9.78 -9.40 -6.28
N ASN A 25 9.50 -9.05 -5.03
CA ASN A 25 8.38 -8.18 -4.72
C ASN A 25 8.78 -6.72 -4.82
N PRO A 26 7.87 -5.82 -5.22
CA PRO A 26 8.19 -4.40 -5.25
C PRO A 26 8.36 -3.85 -3.83
N ALA A 27 9.18 -2.82 -3.70
CA ALA A 27 9.33 -2.11 -2.43
C ALA A 27 8.16 -1.12 -2.30
N VAL A 28 7.26 -1.39 -1.37
CA VAL A 28 6.05 -0.59 -1.14
C VAL A 28 6.13 0.05 0.24
N GLY A 29 5.57 1.24 0.37
CA GLY A 29 5.39 1.90 1.67
C GLY A 29 3.91 2.10 1.96
N CYS A 30 3.53 1.98 3.22
CA CYS A 30 2.15 2.16 3.67
C CYS A 30 2.12 2.95 4.98
N VAL A 31 1.22 3.95 5.04
CA VAL A 31 1.05 4.79 6.22
C VAL A 31 -0.43 4.86 6.56
N PHE A 32 -0.78 4.62 7.82
CA PHE A 32 -2.15 4.80 8.32
C PHE A 32 -2.26 6.08 9.14
N VAL A 33 -3.26 6.88 8.82
CA VAL A 33 -3.56 8.13 9.52
C VAL A 33 -5.02 8.12 9.96
N GLN A 34 -5.25 8.30 11.26
CA GLN A 34 -6.58 8.35 11.84
C GLN A 34 -6.74 9.68 12.57
N ASP A 35 -7.75 10.45 12.19
CA ASP A 35 -8.02 11.78 12.78
C ASP A 35 -6.78 12.69 12.76
N GLY A 36 -6.03 12.66 11.65
CA GLY A 36 -4.84 13.50 11.48
C GLY A 36 -3.59 12.98 12.20
N VAL A 37 -3.66 11.82 12.85
CA VAL A 37 -2.57 11.23 13.62
C VAL A 37 -2.08 9.95 12.94
N LEU A 38 -0.76 9.84 12.76
CA LEU A 38 -0.15 8.61 12.28
C LEU A 38 -0.35 7.50 13.30
N THR A 39 -0.99 6.42 12.92
CA THR A 39 -1.25 5.28 13.80
C THR A 39 -0.38 4.07 13.50
N GLY A 40 0.11 3.95 12.28
CA GLY A 40 1.01 2.87 11.91
C GLY A 40 1.63 3.10 10.56
N GLU A 41 2.79 2.54 10.35
CA GLU A 41 3.47 2.62 9.04
C GLU A 41 4.36 1.40 8.85
N GLY A 42 4.66 1.09 7.59
CA GLY A 42 5.53 -0.01 7.27
C GLY A 42 5.97 0.00 5.82
N ALA A 43 6.91 -0.85 5.53
CA ALA A 43 7.44 -1.05 4.17
C ALA A 43 7.57 -2.54 3.92
N THR A 44 7.61 -2.91 2.62
CA THR A 44 7.90 -4.29 2.24
C THR A 44 9.20 -4.72 2.90
N GLY A 45 9.17 -5.86 3.56
CA GLY A 45 10.30 -6.38 4.31
C GLY A 45 11.39 -6.93 3.40
N ARG A 46 12.56 -7.14 3.99
CA ARG A 46 13.72 -7.73 3.33
C ARG A 46 13.35 -9.12 2.81
N GLY A 47 13.67 -9.40 1.56
CA GLY A 47 13.25 -10.63 0.90
C GLY A 47 11.83 -10.61 0.35
N GLY A 48 11.08 -9.52 0.54
CA GLY A 48 9.76 -9.33 -0.02
C GLY A 48 8.60 -9.57 0.94
N ARG A 49 8.87 -9.91 2.18
CA ARG A 49 7.83 -10.13 3.19
C ARG A 49 8.24 -9.54 4.53
N PRO A 50 7.28 -9.05 5.35
CA PRO A 50 5.85 -8.91 5.01
C PRO A 50 5.62 -7.85 3.94
N HIS A 51 4.41 -7.78 3.40
CA HIS A 51 4.00 -6.66 2.55
C HIS A 51 3.88 -5.40 3.42
N ALA A 52 4.01 -4.23 2.81
CA ALA A 52 3.97 -2.96 3.54
C ALA A 52 2.67 -2.80 4.35
N GLU A 53 1.55 -3.18 3.76
CA GLU A 53 0.25 -3.09 4.42
C GLU A 53 0.17 -3.96 5.66
N GLU A 54 0.74 -5.17 5.60
CA GLU A 54 0.81 -6.07 6.76
C GLU A 54 1.64 -5.47 7.88
N ALA A 55 2.82 -4.94 7.54
CA ALA A 55 3.71 -4.31 8.53
C ALA A 55 3.04 -3.09 9.16
N ALA A 56 2.37 -2.27 8.35
CA ALA A 56 1.69 -1.08 8.84
C ALA A 56 0.48 -1.42 9.72
N LEU A 57 -0.27 -2.47 9.39
CA LEU A 57 -1.39 -2.94 10.20
C LEU A 57 -0.92 -3.43 11.57
N ASP A 58 0.18 -4.17 11.61
CA ASP A 58 0.77 -4.62 12.86
C ASP A 58 1.17 -3.42 13.73
N ALA A 59 1.82 -2.44 13.12
CA ALA A 59 2.26 -1.23 13.83
C ALA A 59 1.06 -0.41 14.34
N ALA A 60 -0.05 -0.39 13.60
CA ALA A 60 -1.24 0.35 13.99
C ALA A 60 -1.97 -0.28 15.19
N ALA A 61 -1.77 -1.57 15.43
CA ALA A 61 -2.32 -2.27 16.60
C ALA A 61 -3.83 -2.05 16.77
N GLY A 62 -4.59 -2.18 15.68
CA GLY A 62 -6.04 -2.03 15.68
C GLY A 62 -6.56 -0.61 15.48
N ARG A 63 -5.70 0.39 15.39
CA ARG A 63 -6.11 1.80 15.23
C ARG A 63 -6.26 2.16 13.76
N THR A 64 -7.20 1.50 13.08
CA THR A 64 -7.39 1.64 11.64
C THR A 64 -8.82 1.94 11.22
N GLN A 65 -9.79 1.81 12.12
CA GLN A 65 -11.19 2.06 11.77
C GLN A 65 -11.39 3.52 11.33
N GLY A 66 -11.91 3.70 10.12
CA GLY A 66 -12.11 5.02 9.54
C GLY A 66 -10.83 5.73 9.12
N ALA A 67 -9.68 5.09 9.26
CA ALA A 67 -8.38 5.68 8.90
C ALA A 67 -8.22 5.83 7.39
N THR A 68 -7.28 6.69 7.00
CA THR A 68 -6.79 6.77 5.62
C THR A 68 -5.50 5.98 5.51
N ALA A 69 -5.40 5.10 4.52
CA ALA A 69 -4.18 4.38 4.18
C ALA A 69 -3.54 5.04 2.97
N TYR A 70 -2.26 5.38 3.08
CA TYR A 70 -1.46 5.91 1.95
C TYR A 70 -0.51 4.82 1.52
N VAL A 71 -0.63 4.38 0.26
CA VAL A 71 0.14 3.26 -0.27
C VAL A 71 0.82 3.67 -1.57
N THR A 72 2.09 3.37 -1.72
CA THR A 72 2.85 3.77 -2.91
C THR A 72 2.51 2.97 -4.16
N LEU A 73 2.03 1.75 -4.00
CA LEU A 73 1.61 0.87 -5.09
C LEU A 73 0.28 0.22 -4.70
N GLU A 74 -0.62 -0.01 -5.66
CA GLU A 74 -1.93 -0.54 -5.33
C GLU A 74 -1.85 -1.86 -4.54
N PRO A 75 -2.70 -2.02 -3.51
CA PRO A 75 -2.74 -3.26 -2.73
C PRO A 75 -3.13 -4.45 -3.60
N CYS A 76 -2.51 -5.59 -3.38
CA CYS A 76 -2.81 -6.79 -4.16
C CYS A 76 -4.26 -7.24 -3.93
N ALA A 77 -4.89 -7.72 -5.00
CA ALA A 77 -6.23 -8.31 -4.94
C ALA A 77 -6.17 -9.81 -4.66
N GLU A 78 -5.09 -10.46 -5.12
CA GLU A 78 -4.86 -11.88 -4.94
C GLU A 78 -3.41 -12.11 -4.49
N ARG A 79 -3.21 -13.20 -3.78
CA ARG A 79 -1.85 -13.63 -3.39
C ARG A 79 -1.73 -15.13 -3.62
N SER A 80 -0.52 -15.56 -3.95
CA SER A 80 -0.21 -16.97 -4.09
C SER A 80 -0.24 -17.68 -2.73
N ALA A 81 -0.30 -19.00 -2.76
CA ALA A 81 -0.17 -19.87 -1.59
C ALA A 81 -1.19 -19.62 -0.48
N GLY A 82 -2.40 -19.17 -0.82
CA GLY A 82 -3.50 -19.03 0.13
C GLY A 82 -3.39 -17.86 1.10
N HIS A 83 -2.44 -16.95 0.91
CA HIS A 83 -2.34 -15.76 1.76
C HIS A 83 -3.46 -14.78 1.48
N THR A 84 -3.97 -14.14 2.52
CA THR A 84 -4.98 -13.08 2.38
C THR A 84 -4.39 -11.88 1.65
N SER A 85 -5.10 -11.36 0.64
CA SER A 85 -4.64 -10.19 -0.09
C SER A 85 -4.60 -8.95 0.79
N CYS A 86 -3.74 -7.99 0.41
CA CYS A 86 -3.66 -6.74 1.14
C CYS A 86 -4.94 -5.93 1.03
N SER A 87 -5.65 -5.98 -0.11
CA SER A 87 -6.94 -5.32 -0.25
C SER A 87 -7.95 -5.86 0.75
N LEU A 88 -8.05 -7.17 0.93
CA LEU A 88 -8.94 -7.78 1.92
C LEU A 88 -8.53 -7.40 3.34
N ARG A 89 -7.23 -7.34 3.63
CA ARG A 89 -6.74 -6.94 4.95
C ARG A 89 -7.15 -5.51 5.29
N LEU A 90 -7.09 -4.60 4.32
CA LEU A 90 -7.54 -3.22 4.51
C LEU A 90 -9.03 -3.14 4.75
N ILE A 91 -9.82 -3.95 4.05
CA ILE A 91 -11.28 -4.03 4.24
C ILE A 91 -11.57 -4.53 5.65
N GLU A 92 -10.93 -5.60 6.08
CA GLU A 92 -11.10 -6.16 7.43
C GLU A 92 -10.69 -5.17 8.52
N ALA A 93 -9.70 -4.34 8.24
CA ALA A 93 -9.24 -3.30 9.17
C ALA A 93 -10.19 -2.10 9.24
N GLN A 94 -11.24 -2.08 8.40
CA GLN A 94 -12.27 -1.05 8.38
C GLN A 94 -11.74 0.35 8.05
N VAL A 95 -10.70 0.43 7.20
CA VAL A 95 -10.21 1.73 6.74
C VAL A 95 -11.33 2.44 5.96
N GLY A 96 -11.37 3.76 6.07
CA GLY A 96 -12.38 4.56 5.38
C GLY A 96 -11.97 5.00 4.00
N ARG A 97 -10.67 5.12 3.77
CA ARG A 97 -10.13 5.68 2.54
C ARG A 97 -8.75 5.09 2.25
N VAL A 98 -8.48 4.82 0.98
CA VAL A 98 -7.15 4.39 0.53
C VAL A 98 -6.69 5.33 -0.57
N VAL A 99 -5.50 5.91 -0.41
CA VAL A 99 -4.86 6.76 -1.40
C VAL A 99 -3.68 6.00 -1.97
N ILE A 100 -3.66 5.81 -3.27
CA ILE A 100 -2.68 5.00 -3.99
C ILE A 100 -1.90 5.89 -4.94
N ALA A 101 -0.56 5.83 -4.91
CA ALA A 101 0.26 6.60 -5.84
C ALA A 101 0.30 5.94 -7.21
N CYS A 102 0.70 4.69 -7.30
CA CYS A 102 0.86 3.98 -8.57
C CYS A 102 -0.05 2.77 -8.66
N VAL A 103 -0.64 2.56 -9.85
CA VAL A 103 -1.39 1.33 -10.16
C VAL A 103 -0.39 0.25 -10.58
N ASP A 104 -0.54 -0.95 -10.02
CA ASP A 104 0.31 -2.08 -10.36
C ASP A 104 -0.05 -2.59 -11.76
N ARG A 105 0.97 -2.90 -12.55
CA ARG A 105 0.79 -3.41 -13.92
C ARG A 105 0.74 -4.94 -13.98
N SER A 106 0.93 -5.62 -12.84
CA SER A 106 0.89 -7.07 -12.83
C SER A 106 -0.53 -7.57 -13.10
N VAL A 107 -0.66 -8.78 -13.67
CA VAL A 107 -1.98 -9.39 -13.87
C VAL A 107 -2.64 -9.76 -12.55
N MET A 108 -1.87 -9.90 -11.49
CA MET A 108 -2.38 -10.24 -10.16
C MET A 108 -3.04 -9.05 -9.45
N ALA A 109 -2.75 -7.85 -9.87
CA ALA A 109 -3.30 -6.63 -9.29
C ALA A 109 -4.05 -5.82 -10.35
N CYS A 110 -3.36 -5.09 -11.19
CA CYS A 110 -3.88 -4.38 -12.38
C CYS A 110 -5.27 -3.73 -12.21
N GLY A 111 -5.45 -2.92 -11.16
CA GLY A 111 -6.72 -2.23 -10.88
C GLY A 111 -7.73 -3.07 -10.11
N ARG A 112 -7.46 -4.34 -9.85
CA ARG A 112 -8.39 -5.23 -9.14
C ARG A 112 -8.47 -4.91 -7.65
N GLY A 113 -7.36 -4.49 -7.05
CA GLY A 113 -7.34 -4.07 -5.65
C GLY A 113 -8.26 -2.88 -5.39
N PRO A 114 -8.11 -1.78 -6.15
CA PRO A 114 -9.02 -0.65 -6.04
C PRO A 114 -10.48 -1.02 -6.23
N ALA A 115 -10.79 -1.91 -7.19
CA ALA A 115 -12.16 -2.37 -7.43
C ALA A 115 -12.74 -3.09 -6.22
N LEU A 116 -11.98 -3.99 -5.60
CA LEU A 116 -12.41 -4.69 -4.40
C LEU A 116 -12.70 -3.73 -3.25
N LEU A 117 -11.81 -2.75 -3.06
CA LEU A 117 -11.97 -1.75 -2.00
C LEU A 117 -13.24 -0.93 -2.21
N ARG A 118 -13.48 -0.47 -3.43
CA ARG A 118 -14.67 0.32 -3.75
C ARG A 118 -15.96 -0.48 -3.55
N GLU A 119 -15.96 -1.75 -3.94
CA GLU A 119 -17.11 -2.64 -3.74
C GLU A 119 -17.43 -2.82 -2.26
N ALA A 120 -16.42 -2.76 -1.40
CA ALA A 120 -16.60 -2.88 0.05
C ALA A 120 -16.97 -1.54 0.72
N GLY A 121 -17.12 -0.47 -0.06
CA GLY A 121 -17.50 0.84 0.47
C GLY A 121 -16.34 1.72 0.89
N VAL A 122 -15.10 1.33 0.57
CA VAL A 122 -13.92 2.11 0.88
C VAL A 122 -13.71 3.16 -0.21
N ALA A 123 -13.48 4.42 0.17
CA ALA A 123 -13.14 5.48 -0.79
C ALA A 123 -11.72 5.24 -1.30
N VAL A 124 -11.53 5.29 -2.61
CA VAL A 124 -10.21 5.06 -3.22
C VAL A 124 -9.85 6.19 -4.16
N GLU A 125 -8.64 6.73 -3.98
CA GLU A 125 -8.07 7.73 -4.87
C GLU A 125 -6.75 7.20 -5.40
N THR A 126 -6.46 7.44 -6.68
CA THR A 126 -5.23 6.97 -7.34
C THR A 126 -4.52 8.13 -8.01
N GLY A 127 -3.21 8.01 -8.14
CA GLY A 127 -2.39 8.97 -8.90
C GLY A 127 -1.70 10.05 -8.09
N LEU A 128 -1.91 10.11 -6.78
CA LEU A 128 -1.26 11.13 -5.95
C LEU A 128 0.25 10.89 -5.91
N LEU A 129 1.02 11.88 -6.37
CA LEU A 129 2.50 11.81 -6.46
C LEU A 129 2.98 10.60 -7.26
N ALA A 130 2.20 10.21 -8.28
CA ALA A 130 2.50 9.05 -9.10
C ALA A 130 3.91 9.12 -9.72
N ASP A 131 4.33 10.31 -10.19
CA ASP A 131 5.65 10.47 -10.80
C ASP A 131 6.78 10.25 -9.80
N GLU A 132 6.64 10.75 -8.59
CA GLU A 132 7.64 10.54 -7.53
C GLU A 132 7.70 9.06 -7.14
N ALA A 133 6.55 8.42 -6.96
CA ALA A 133 6.48 7.01 -6.59
C ALA A 133 6.96 6.10 -7.72
N ALA A 134 6.74 6.48 -8.97
CA ALA A 134 7.15 5.67 -10.12
C ALA A 134 8.66 5.41 -10.15
N ARG A 135 9.45 6.29 -9.57
CA ARG A 135 10.91 6.11 -9.48
C ARG A 135 11.30 4.88 -8.67
N LEU A 136 10.45 4.49 -7.70
CA LEU A 136 10.66 3.28 -6.91
C LEU A 136 10.59 2.02 -7.77
N TYR A 137 9.83 2.09 -8.86
CA TYR A 137 9.48 0.94 -9.69
C TYR A 137 10.13 0.96 -11.08
N ALA A 138 11.10 1.86 -11.29
CA ALA A 138 11.78 1.99 -12.59
C ALA A 138 12.43 0.68 -13.05
N ASN A 139 12.97 -0.09 -12.11
CA ASN A 139 13.62 -1.37 -12.38
C ASN A 139 12.81 -2.59 -11.93
N TYR A 140 11.57 -2.37 -11.52
CA TYR A 140 10.69 -3.45 -11.10
C TYR A 140 9.96 -4.02 -12.32
N HIS A 141 10.04 -5.33 -12.48
CA HIS A 141 9.33 -6.05 -13.52
C HIS A 141 8.37 -7.04 -12.87
N PRO A 142 7.05 -6.87 -13.05
CA PRO A 142 6.08 -7.80 -12.48
C PRO A 142 6.36 -9.22 -12.93
N ARG A 143 6.36 -10.13 -11.98
CA ARG A 143 6.63 -11.54 -12.24
C ARG A 143 5.37 -12.20 -12.78
N ASN A 144 5.47 -12.72 -14.02
CA ASN A 144 4.37 -13.39 -14.70
C ASN A 144 3.08 -12.58 -14.76
N GLY A 145 3.28 -11.42 -15.10
CA GLY A 145 2.12 -10.52 -15.32
C GLY A 145 1.72 -9.94 -14.29
#